data_bf2575f92583cf084191eabc5ff36511
#
_entry.id   bf2575f92583cf084191eabc5ff36511
#
_cell.length_a   1.000
_cell.length_b   1.000
_cell.length_c   1.000
_cell.angle_alpha   90.00
_cell.angle_beta   90.00
_cell.angle_gamma   90.00
#
_symmetry.space_group_name_H-M   'P 1'
#
loop_
_entity.id
_entity.type
_entity.pdbx_description
1 polymer ?
#
loop_
_entity_poly.entity_id
_entity_poly.type
_entity_poly.pdbx_seq_one_letter_code
_entity_poly.pdbx_strand_id
1 'polypeptide(L)'
;DLYSGMYELDTEKQQESALMAFVLYNISDEIVTREEAGFAYQEGNNRVGILFQEKWSRNFTEKTREICREIQDKTKEVMGFDVSMGIGKWVKKPEELVQSHNMAQDTLQYRYLLGGNLLIDMEEKHPVQEISIDEPLSVLKEALKTGQEDLVFQTLVSIEDLIRNALMQKSRACMYLQQVIRTMDNACEDVSADMEQIREGRDELIREITDQKFFGEACEVVARHTKRVISILSAMNTSSSERQARLAIDYIQKNYMVPDLSLNSICSYLNISTSYFSTIFKEETGETFTEVLIRTRMEKAKELLENTTMKNYEIAEKVGFSDPHYFGISFKKMTGYTPTEYAREKRR
;
A
#
# COMPACT_ATOMS: atom_id res chain seq x y z
N ASP A 1 -6.89 -10.72 -28.71
CA ASP A 1 -5.51 -10.40 -28.30
C ASP A 1 -5.06 -11.42 -27.27
N LEU A 2 -4.31 -12.44 -27.68
CA LEU A 2 -3.95 -13.58 -26.87
C LEU A 2 -2.76 -13.32 -25.93
N TYR A 3 -1.86 -12.39 -26.27
CA TYR A 3 -0.69 -12.01 -25.48
C TYR A 3 -0.22 -10.58 -25.81
N SER A 4 -0.72 -9.57 -25.13
CA SER A 4 -0.17 -8.22 -25.24
C SER A 4 0.85 -8.00 -24.13
N GLY A 5 2.14 -8.05 -24.42
CA GLY A 5 3.21 -7.74 -23.45
C GLY A 5 4.48 -8.57 -23.56
N MET A 6 4.58 -9.45 -24.55
CA MET A 6 5.83 -10.18 -24.77
C MET A 6 6.65 -9.52 -25.85
N TYR A 7 7.54 -8.65 -25.43
CA TYR A 7 8.79 -8.37 -26.14
C TYR A 7 9.79 -9.41 -25.64
N GLU A 8 10.27 -10.19 -26.60
CA GLU A 8 11.42 -11.11 -26.61
C GLU A 8 11.12 -12.62 -26.70
N LEU A 9 11.47 -13.13 -27.91
CA LEU A 9 12.23 -14.37 -28.22
C LEU A 9 11.86 -15.66 -27.43
N ASP A 10 10.58 -15.96 -27.28
CA ASP A 10 10.17 -17.34 -27.02
C ASP A 10 9.44 -17.86 -28.26
N THR A 11 10.19 -18.51 -29.16
CA THR A 11 9.66 -19.09 -30.42
C THR A 11 8.52 -20.08 -30.15
N GLU A 12 8.52 -20.79 -29.03
CA GLU A 12 7.45 -21.73 -28.67
C GLU A 12 6.15 -20.96 -28.32
N LYS A 13 6.22 -19.90 -27.55
CA LYS A 13 5.05 -19.08 -27.22
C LYS A 13 4.47 -18.33 -28.41
N GLN A 14 5.32 -17.90 -29.34
CA GLN A 14 4.86 -17.30 -30.61
C GLN A 14 4.12 -18.31 -31.47
N GLN A 15 4.62 -19.56 -31.55
CA GLN A 15 3.96 -20.62 -32.29
C GLN A 15 2.63 -21.02 -31.64
N GLU A 16 2.59 -21.11 -30.31
CA GLU A 16 1.36 -21.37 -29.57
C GLU A 16 0.33 -20.27 -29.78
N SER A 17 0.72 -19.00 -29.71
CA SER A 17 -0.15 -17.85 -29.97
C SER A 17 -0.70 -17.86 -31.39
N ALA A 18 0.11 -18.19 -32.39
CA ALA A 18 -0.32 -18.29 -33.78
C ALA A 18 -1.30 -19.45 -34.00
N LEU A 19 -1.07 -20.60 -33.35
CA LEU A 19 -2.00 -21.71 -33.37
C LEU A 19 -3.34 -21.36 -32.74
N MET A 20 -3.31 -20.69 -31.58
CA MET A 20 -4.53 -20.23 -30.91
C MET A 20 -5.31 -19.23 -31.79
N ALA A 21 -4.64 -18.28 -32.43
CA ALA A 21 -5.27 -17.33 -33.36
C ALA A 21 -5.87 -18.05 -34.59
N PHE A 22 -5.19 -19.07 -35.09
CA PHE A 22 -5.70 -19.89 -36.21
C PHE A 22 -6.98 -20.65 -35.81
N VAL A 23 -7.03 -21.28 -34.64
CA VAL A 23 -8.23 -21.98 -34.17
C VAL A 23 -9.35 -20.99 -33.89
N LEU A 24 -9.07 -19.85 -33.26
CA LEU A 24 -10.06 -18.78 -33.04
C LEU A 24 -10.61 -18.25 -34.39
N TYR A 25 -9.75 -18.11 -35.40
CA TYR A 25 -10.16 -17.71 -36.73
C TYR A 25 -11.16 -18.71 -37.34
N ASN A 26 -10.86 -20.01 -37.30
CA ASN A 26 -11.73 -21.04 -37.85
C ASN A 26 -13.10 -21.10 -37.15
N ILE A 27 -13.11 -21.01 -35.80
CA ILE A 27 -14.36 -20.92 -35.02
C ILE A 27 -15.17 -19.68 -35.43
N SER A 28 -14.51 -18.54 -35.53
CA SER A 28 -15.16 -17.28 -35.88
C SER A 28 -15.71 -17.32 -37.31
N ASP A 29 -14.93 -17.80 -38.27
CA ASP A 29 -15.31 -17.87 -39.67
C ASP A 29 -16.47 -18.85 -39.90
N GLU A 30 -16.46 -20.01 -39.25
CA GLU A 30 -17.55 -20.99 -39.28
C GLU A 30 -18.87 -20.37 -38.80
N ILE A 31 -18.85 -19.71 -37.62
CA ILE A 31 -20.06 -19.13 -37.02
C ILE A 31 -20.57 -17.94 -37.87
N VAL A 32 -19.67 -17.04 -38.23
CA VAL A 32 -20.05 -15.84 -39.00
C VAL A 32 -20.55 -16.18 -40.39
N THR A 33 -19.96 -17.19 -41.06
CA THR A 33 -20.40 -17.70 -42.37
C THR A 33 -21.75 -18.43 -42.27
N ARG A 34 -21.93 -19.27 -41.27
CA ARG A 34 -23.22 -19.97 -41.00
C ARG A 34 -24.37 -18.96 -40.81
N GLU A 35 -24.13 -17.91 -40.05
CA GLU A 35 -25.10 -16.84 -39.80
C GLU A 35 -25.22 -15.85 -40.96
N GLU A 36 -24.44 -16.05 -42.04
CA GLU A 36 -24.32 -15.10 -43.19
C GLU A 36 -24.08 -13.64 -42.74
N ALA A 37 -23.34 -13.44 -41.65
CA ALA A 37 -23.23 -12.17 -40.97
C ALA A 37 -22.03 -11.33 -41.43
N GLY A 38 -21.12 -11.90 -42.25
CA GLY A 38 -19.91 -11.24 -42.73
C GLY A 38 -18.78 -12.22 -42.98
N PHE A 39 -17.57 -11.90 -42.56
CA PHE A 39 -16.41 -12.77 -42.68
C PHE A 39 -15.38 -12.48 -41.59
N ALA A 40 -14.62 -13.52 -41.18
CA ALA A 40 -13.48 -13.39 -40.30
C ALA A 40 -12.16 -13.27 -41.08
N TYR A 41 -11.14 -12.67 -40.49
CA TYR A 41 -9.79 -12.58 -41.04
C TYR A 41 -8.76 -12.61 -39.92
N GLN A 42 -7.56 -13.13 -40.20
CA GLN A 42 -6.44 -13.09 -39.26
C GLN A 42 -5.75 -11.74 -39.29
N GLU A 43 -5.48 -11.20 -38.10
CA GLU A 43 -4.74 -9.97 -37.92
C GLU A 43 -3.47 -10.24 -37.10
N GLY A 44 -2.36 -10.44 -37.82
CA GLY A 44 -1.10 -10.82 -37.18
C GLY A 44 -1.17 -12.22 -36.55
N ASN A 45 -0.34 -12.46 -35.55
CA ASN A 45 -0.17 -13.78 -34.93
C ASN A 45 -1.07 -14.03 -33.70
N ASN A 46 -1.83 -13.03 -33.24
CA ASN A 46 -2.55 -13.11 -31.97
C ASN A 46 -3.94 -12.47 -31.98
N ARG A 47 -4.45 -12.09 -33.14
CA ARG A 47 -5.74 -11.42 -33.29
C ARG A 47 -6.53 -11.98 -34.44
N VAL A 48 -7.85 -11.95 -34.29
CA VAL A 48 -8.83 -12.23 -35.33
C VAL A 48 -9.76 -11.03 -35.46
N GLY A 49 -9.89 -10.50 -36.63
CA GLY A 49 -10.87 -9.47 -36.97
C GLY A 49 -12.12 -10.10 -37.58
N ILE A 50 -13.27 -9.51 -37.32
CA ILE A 50 -14.55 -9.90 -37.91
C ILE A 50 -15.18 -8.67 -38.52
N LEU A 51 -15.46 -8.71 -39.80
CA LEU A 51 -16.23 -7.67 -40.48
C LEU A 51 -17.69 -8.14 -40.59
N PHE A 52 -18.57 -7.50 -39.86
CA PHE A 52 -19.98 -7.73 -39.91
C PHE A 52 -20.61 -6.90 -41.06
N GLN A 53 -21.59 -7.48 -41.76
CA GLN A 53 -22.38 -6.80 -42.77
C GLN A 53 -23.86 -6.83 -42.41
N GLU A 54 -24.57 -5.70 -42.68
CA GLU A 54 -25.98 -5.58 -42.36
C GLU A 54 -26.84 -6.40 -43.32
N LYS A 55 -27.47 -7.44 -42.80
CA LYS A 55 -28.59 -8.11 -43.46
C LYS A 55 -29.94 -7.85 -42.76
N TRP A 56 -29.88 -7.37 -41.49
CA TRP A 56 -31.05 -7.25 -40.60
C TRP A 56 -31.21 -5.82 -40.06
N SER A 57 -32.05 -5.03 -40.74
CA SER A 57 -32.13 -3.59 -40.52
C SER A 57 -32.68 -3.11 -39.15
N ARG A 58 -33.19 -3.97 -38.31
CA ARG A 58 -33.79 -3.58 -37.02
C ARG A 58 -33.09 -4.11 -35.77
N ASN A 59 -32.27 -5.15 -35.84
CA ASN A 59 -31.62 -5.77 -34.69
C ASN A 59 -30.14 -6.09 -34.93
N PHE A 60 -29.46 -5.33 -35.80
CA PHE A 60 -28.08 -5.61 -36.17
C PHE A 60 -27.13 -5.68 -34.97
N THR A 61 -27.17 -4.72 -34.06
CA THR A 61 -26.30 -4.64 -32.91
C THR A 61 -26.51 -5.82 -31.95
N GLU A 62 -27.77 -6.19 -31.69
CA GLU A 62 -28.10 -7.32 -30.82
C GLU A 62 -27.65 -8.65 -31.40
N LYS A 63 -27.91 -8.86 -32.70
CA LYS A 63 -27.47 -10.07 -33.41
C LYS A 63 -25.96 -10.19 -33.47
N THR A 64 -25.24 -9.07 -33.69
CA THR A 64 -23.77 -9.05 -33.64
C THR A 64 -23.27 -9.47 -32.27
N ARG A 65 -23.87 -8.98 -31.19
CA ARG A 65 -23.51 -9.37 -29.83
C ARG A 65 -23.80 -10.84 -29.55
N GLU A 66 -24.89 -11.38 -30.03
CA GLU A 66 -25.21 -12.82 -29.90
C GLU A 66 -24.14 -13.68 -30.58
N ILE A 67 -23.76 -13.34 -31.82
CA ILE A 67 -22.71 -14.05 -32.57
C ILE A 67 -21.37 -13.94 -31.85
N CYS A 68 -21.00 -12.77 -31.35
CA CYS A 68 -19.77 -12.59 -30.55
C CYS A 68 -19.76 -13.45 -29.29
N ARG A 69 -20.89 -13.54 -28.57
CA ARG A 69 -20.99 -14.41 -27.38
C ARG A 69 -20.89 -15.89 -27.75
N GLU A 70 -21.52 -16.32 -28.83
CA GLU A 70 -21.40 -17.68 -29.32
C GLU A 70 -19.94 -18.02 -29.66
N ILE A 71 -19.19 -17.11 -30.29
CA ILE A 71 -17.77 -17.30 -30.56
C ILE A 71 -16.97 -17.43 -29.25
N GLN A 72 -17.25 -16.59 -28.24
CA GLN A 72 -16.61 -16.67 -26.93
C GLN A 72 -16.87 -18.02 -26.25
N ASP A 73 -18.13 -18.44 -26.20
CA ASP A 73 -18.55 -19.70 -25.56
C ASP A 73 -17.93 -20.90 -26.27
N LYS A 74 -17.98 -20.91 -27.61
CA LYS A 74 -17.40 -22.01 -28.41
C LYS A 74 -15.88 -22.07 -28.28
N THR A 75 -15.22 -20.93 -28.26
CA THR A 75 -13.78 -20.86 -28.06
C THR A 75 -13.39 -21.41 -26.68
N LYS A 76 -14.14 -21.04 -25.66
CA LYS A 76 -13.92 -21.57 -24.29
C LYS A 76 -14.16 -23.06 -24.21
N GLU A 77 -15.22 -23.58 -24.86
CA GLU A 77 -15.51 -24.98 -24.91
C GLU A 77 -14.40 -25.81 -25.61
N VAL A 78 -13.92 -25.33 -26.76
CA VAL A 78 -12.95 -26.06 -27.58
C VAL A 78 -11.52 -25.92 -27.08
N MET A 79 -11.14 -24.70 -26.65
CA MET A 79 -9.75 -24.34 -26.36
C MET A 79 -9.47 -24.14 -24.86
N GLY A 80 -10.48 -24.06 -24.01
CA GLY A 80 -10.33 -23.88 -22.57
C GLY A 80 -9.87 -22.51 -22.12
N PHE A 81 -9.77 -21.51 -23.01
CA PHE A 81 -9.40 -20.15 -22.64
C PHE A 81 -10.44 -19.11 -23.04
N ASP A 82 -10.39 -17.97 -22.38
CA ASP A 82 -11.30 -16.87 -22.57
C ASP A 82 -10.77 -15.88 -23.63
N VAL A 83 -11.68 -15.33 -24.45
CA VAL A 83 -11.38 -14.30 -25.44
C VAL A 83 -12.16 -13.04 -25.14
N SER A 84 -11.50 -11.89 -25.29
CA SER A 84 -12.16 -10.58 -25.23
C SER A 84 -12.34 -10.01 -26.63
N MET A 85 -13.48 -9.39 -26.86
CA MET A 85 -13.83 -8.78 -28.14
C MET A 85 -14.14 -7.31 -27.97
N GLY A 86 -13.60 -6.47 -28.87
CA GLY A 86 -13.92 -5.05 -28.95
C GLY A 86 -14.79 -4.81 -30.16
N ILE A 87 -15.87 -4.06 -30.00
CA ILE A 87 -16.78 -3.67 -31.09
C ILE A 87 -16.44 -2.26 -31.52
N GLY A 88 -16.21 -2.08 -32.83
CA GLY A 88 -16.09 -0.77 -33.49
C GLY A 88 -17.47 -0.21 -33.85
N LYS A 89 -17.49 1.07 -34.22
CA LYS A 89 -18.74 1.73 -34.61
C LYS A 89 -19.27 1.20 -35.92
N TRP A 90 -20.59 1.21 -36.05
CA TRP A 90 -21.26 1.00 -37.32
C TRP A 90 -20.91 2.11 -38.32
N VAL A 91 -20.58 1.74 -39.56
CA VAL A 91 -20.23 2.68 -40.62
C VAL A 91 -21.00 2.36 -41.92
N LYS A 92 -21.31 3.39 -42.72
CA LYS A 92 -22.08 3.23 -43.97
C LYS A 92 -21.18 3.18 -45.19
N LYS A 93 -19.97 3.67 -45.10
CA LYS A 93 -19.06 3.79 -46.22
C LYS A 93 -17.79 2.95 -45.99
N PRO A 94 -17.28 2.26 -47.03
CA PRO A 94 -16.06 1.47 -46.91
C PRO A 94 -14.85 2.28 -46.42
N GLU A 95 -14.75 3.56 -46.73
CA GLU A 95 -13.65 4.45 -46.32
C GLU A 95 -13.62 4.66 -44.78
N GLU A 96 -14.75 4.47 -44.13
CA GLU A 96 -14.90 4.63 -42.69
C GLU A 96 -14.55 3.33 -41.92
N LEU A 97 -14.33 2.19 -42.60
CA LEU A 97 -14.01 0.92 -42.00
C LEU A 97 -12.72 0.97 -41.15
N VAL A 98 -11.71 1.74 -41.62
CA VAL A 98 -10.46 1.93 -40.86
C VAL A 98 -10.73 2.58 -39.49
N GLN A 99 -11.66 3.54 -39.45
CA GLN A 99 -12.02 4.18 -38.16
C GLN A 99 -12.76 3.22 -37.26
N SER A 100 -13.66 2.39 -37.78
CA SER A 100 -14.36 1.35 -37.02
C SER A 100 -13.39 0.32 -36.48
N HIS A 101 -12.44 -0.13 -37.29
CA HIS A 101 -11.39 -1.06 -36.89
C HIS A 101 -10.50 -0.50 -35.78
N ASN A 102 -10.00 0.73 -35.92
CA ASN A 102 -9.19 1.38 -34.89
C ASN A 102 -9.98 1.51 -33.59
N MET A 103 -11.26 1.88 -33.66
CA MET A 103 -12.12 1.95 -32.48
C MET A 103 -12.29 0.59 -31.82
N ALA A 104 -12.45 -0.50 -32.58
CA ALA A 104 -12.50 -1.85 -31.99
C ALA A 104 -11.20 -2.22 -31.30
N GLN A 105 -10.05 -1.88 -31.87
CA GLN A 105 -8.74 -2.09 -31.26
C GLN A 105 -8.57 -1.28 -29.97
N ASP A 106 -8.93 0.01 -29.99
CA ASP A 106 -8.88 0.88 -28.81
C ASP A 106 -9.79 0.36 -27.70
N THR A 107 -10.96 -0.14 -28.08
CA THR A 107 -11.93 -0.73 -27.16
C THR A 107 -11.35 -1.95 -26.44
N LEU A 108 -10.57 -2.79 -27.11
CA LEU A 108 -9.89 -3.92 -26.47
C LEU A 108 -8.88 -3.52 -25.40
N GLN A 109 -8.33 -2.31 -25.41
CA GLN A 109 -7.40 -1.85 -24.38
C GLN A 109 -8.06 -1.72 -22.99
N TYR A 110 -9.38 -1.50 -22.96
CA TYR A 110 -10.13 -1.41 -21.70
C TYR A 110 -10.25 -2.74 -20.96
N ARG A 111 -9.95 -3.87 -21.61
CA ARG A 111 -9.86 -5.17 -20.94
C ARG A 111 -8.83 -5.16 -19.79
N TYR A 112 -7.82 -4.31 -19.87
CA TYR A 112 -6.85 -4.15 -18.80
C TYR A 112 -7.52 -3.79 -17.47
N LEU A 113 -8.48 -2.87 -17.49
CA LEU A 113 -9.23 -2.44 -16.30
C LEU A 113 -10.41 -3.34 -15.98
N LEU A 114 -11.08 -3.87 -17.02
CA LEU A 114 -12.36 -4.56 -16.88
C LEU A 114 -12.20 -6.06 -16.68
N GLY A 115 -11.02 -6.63 -16.98
CA GLY A 115 -10.76 -8.07 -16.92
C GLY A 115 -10.86 -8.77 -18.27
N GLY A 116 -10.75 -10.10 -18.24
CA GLY A 116 -10.85 -10.96 -19.43
C GLY A 116 -12.29 -11.40 -19.75
N ASN A 117 -12.46 -12.13 -20.87
CA ASN A 117 -13.73 -12.68 -21.35
C ASN A 117 -14.86 -11.65 -21.53
N LEU A 118 -14.54 -10.51 -22.10
CA LEU A 118 -15.48 -9.40 -22.25
C LEU A 118 -15.81 -9.14 -23.71
N LEU A 119 -17.07 -8.81 -23.94
CA LEU A 119 -17.54 -8.13 -25.15
C LEU A 119 -17.70 -6.66 -24.81
N ILE A 120 -16.78 -5.82 -25.34
CA ILE A 120 -16.69 -4.41 -24.97
C ILE A 120 -17.22 -3.58 -26.14
N ASP A 121 -18.25 -2.78 -25.87
CA ASP A 121 -18.86 -1.85 -26.80
C ASP A 121 -18.78 -0.43 -26.23
N MET A 122 -18.04 0.45 -26.90
CA MET A 122 -17.82 1.83 -26.44
C MET A 122 -18.98 2.77 -26.77
N GLU A 123 -19.94 2.36 -27.60
CA GLU A 123 -21.17 3.14 -27.75
C GLU A 123 -22.00 3.18 -26.46
N GLU A 124 -21.82 2.16 -25.59
CA GLU A 124 -22.48 2.07 -24.28
C GLU A 124 -21.62 2.58 -23.12
N LYS A 125 -20.31 2.73 -23.31
CA LYS A 125 -19.38 3.14 -22.26
C LYS A 125 -18.65 4.42 -22.65
N HIS A 126 -18.82 5.45 -21.88
CA HIS A 126 -18.10 6.70 -22.08
C HIS A 126 -16.83 6.69 -21.19
N PRO A 127 -15.62 6.82 -21.78
CA PRO A 127 -14.42 7.01 -20.97
C PRO A 127 -14.58 8.27 -20.13
N VAL A 128 -14.35 8.14 -18.84
CA VAL A 128 -14.43 9.25 -17.89
C VAL A 128 -13.28 10.21 -18.18
N GLN A 129 -13.55 11.50 -17.97
CA GLN A 129 -12.56 12.57 -18.04
C GLN A 129 -11.46 12.38 -16.99
N GLU A 130 -10.46 13.24 -16.98
CA GLU A 130 -9.35 13.20 -16.03
C GLU A 130 -9.83 13.04 -14.58
N ILE A 131 -9.22 12.06 -13.90
CA ILE A 131 -9.41 11.89 -12.45
C ILE A 131 -8.29 12.60 -11.71
N SER A 132 -8.57 13.15 -10.55
CA SER A 132 -7.54 13.57 -9.57
C SER A 132 -7.46 12.54 -8.45
N ILE A 133 -6.24 12.12 -8.14
CA ILE A 133 -5.93 11.27 -6.99
C ILE A 133 -5.10 12.00 -5.93
N ASP A 134 -4.98 13.32 -6.03
CA ASP A 134 -4.11 14.12 -5.16
C ASP A 134 -4.54 14.05 -3.69
N GLU A 135 -5.86 14.14 -3.42
CA GLU A 135 -6.39 14.00 -2.08
C GLU A 135 -6.15 12.59 -1.49
N PRO A 136 -6.51 11.48 -2.18
CA PRO A 136 -6.15 10.13 -1.74
C PRO A 136 -4.65 9.93 -1.54
N LEU A 137 -3.78 10.48 -2.40
CA LEU A 137 -2.33 10.38 -2.23
C LEU A 137 -1.84 11.12 -0.98
N SER A 138 -2.43 12.26 -0.65
CA SER A 138 -2.13 12.99 0.58
C SER A 138 -2.52 12.18 1.82
N VAL A 139 -3.71 11.56 1.81
CA VAL A 139 -4.17 10.67 2.88
C VAL A 139 -3.25 9.45 3.02
N LEU A 140 -2.88 8.83 1.90
CA LEU A 140 -1.95 7.69 1.87
C LEU A 140 -0.60 8.06 2.52
N LYS A 141 -0.06 9.22 2.17
CA LYS A 141 1.21 9.71 2.70
C LYS A 141 1.17 9.87 4.22
N GLU A 142 0.14 10.51 4.74
CA GLU A 142 -0.01 10.72 6.19
C GLU A 142 -0.32 9.42 6.94
N ALA A 143 -1.13 8.52 6.37
CA ALA A 143 -1.42 7.22 6.96
C ALA A 143 -0.16 6.35 7.10
N LEU A 144 0.73 6.37 6.09
CA LEU A 144 2.03 5.68 6.14
C LEU A 144 2.93 6.25 7.24
N LYS A 145 3.03 7.58 7.36
CA LYS A 145 3.85 8.22 8.40
C LYS A 145 3.37 7.94 9.81
N THR A 146 2.05 7.84 9.99
CA THR A 146 1.42 7.63 11.30
C THR A 146 1.18 6.15 11.63
N GLY A 147 1.55 5.23 10.73
CA GLY A 147 1.41 3.79 10.93
C GLY A 147 -0.04 3.27 10.93
N GLN A 148 -0.97 3.98 10.29
CA GLN A 148 -2.37 3.61 10.20
C GLN A 148 -2.61 2.63 9.04
N GLU A 149 -2.26 1.35 9.24
CA GLU A 149 -2.28 0.33 8.18
C GLU A 149 -3.65 0.16 7.52
N ASP A 150 -4.73 0.13 8.31
CA ASP A 150 -6.09 -0.02 7.77
C ASP A 150 -6.45 1.13 6.83
N LEU A 151 -6.08 2.37 7.20
CA LEU A 151 -6.32 3.55 6.38
C LEU A 151 -5.48 3.53 5.09
N VAL A 152 -4.24 3.01 5.15
CA VAL A 152 -3.38 2.82 3.97
C VAL A 152 -4.09 1.92 2.96
N PHE A 153 -4.56 0.74 3.37
CA PHE A 153 -5.22 -0.20 2.45
C PHE A 153 -6.58 0.30 1.96
N GLN A 154 -7.37 0.94 2.82
CA GLN A 154 -8.64 1.56 2.39
C GLN A 154 -8.40 2.64 1.34
N THR A 155 -7.36 3.45 1.50
CA THR A 155 -7.01 4.49 0.54
C THR A 155 -6.55 3.90 -0.79
N LEU A 156 -5.76 2.81 -0.79
CA LEU A 156 -5.37 2.10 -2.01
C LEU A 156 -6.58 1.58 -2.77
N VAL A 157 -7.52 0.93 -2.08
CA VAL A 157 -8.78 0.45 -2.69
C VAL A 157 -9.56 1.60 -3.31
N SER A 158 -9.64 2.75 -2.63
CA SER A 158 -10.30 3.94 -3.17
C SER A 158 -9.64 4.46 -4.45
N ILE A 159 -8.29 4.47 -4.50
CA ILE A 159 -7.53 4.84 -5.72
C ILE A 159 -7.78 3.83 -6.84
N GLU A 160 -7.77 2.53 -6.54
CA GLU A 160 -8.08 1.47 -7.51
C GLU A 160 -9.46 1.66 -8.11
N ASP A 161 -10.48 1.93 -7.31
CA ASP A 161 -11.85 2.14 -7.76
C ASP A 161 -11.97 3.38 -8.65
N LEU A 162 -11.29 4.48 -8.30
CA LEU A 162 -11.24 5.69 -9.13
C LEU A 162 -10.64 5.40 -10.50
N ILE A 163 -9.51 4.68 -10.56
CA ILE A 163 -8.84 4.31 -11.82
C ILE A 163 -9.71 3.36 -12.65
N ARG A 164 -10.30 2.34 -12.01
CA ARG A 164 -11.16 1.35 -12.65
C ARG A 164 -12.41 1.98 -13.28
N ASN A 165 -13.05 2.87 -12.55
CA ASN A 165 -14.28 3.54 -12.98
C ASN A 165 -14.03 4.59 -14.08
N ALA A 166 -12.80 5.09 -14.19
CA ALA A 166 -12.42 6.09 -15.20
C ALA A 166 -12.27 5.51 -16.61
N LEU A 167 -12.27 4.18 -16.79
CA LEU A 167 -12.16 3.52 -18.10
C LEU A 167 -11.02 4.09 -18.94
N MET A 168 -9.82 4.15 -18.40
CA MET A 168 -8.65 4.69 -19.09
C MET A 168 -7.80 3.59 -19.75
N GLN A 169 -6.89 4.00 -20.64
CA GLN A 169 -5.92 3.09 -21.24
C GLN A 169 -4.88 2.60 -20.21
N LYS A 170 -4.31 1.40 -20.45
CA LYS A 170 -3.29 0.78 -19.61
C LYS A 170 -2.15 1.72 -19.21
N SER A 171 -1.57 2.43 -20.21
CA SER A 171 -0.47 3.35 -19.98
C SER A 171 -0.80 4.42 -18.95
N ARG A 172 -2.01 4.95 -18.99
CA ARG A 172 -2.48 5.97 -18.06
C ARG A 172 -2.76 5.40 -16.67
N ALA A 173 -3.36 4.22 -16.58
CA ALA A 173 -3.56 3.52 -15.30
C ALA A 173 -2.21 3.22 -14.63
N CYS A 174 -1.21 2.74 -15.39
CA CYS A 174 0.14 2.52 -14.87
C CYS A 174 0.81 3.81 -14.36
N MET A 175 0.58 4.97 -15.02
CA MET A 175 1.08 6.26 -14.50
C MET A 175 0.51 6.61 -13.14
N TYR A 176 -0.77 6.35 -12.89
CA TYR A 176 -1.38 6.56 -11.57
C TYR A 176 -0.79 5.61 -10.51
N LEU A 177 -0.59 4.33 -10.84
CA LEU A 177 0.07 3.39 -9.93
C LEU A 177 1.52 3.82 -9.62
N GLN A 178 2.25 4.35 -10.59
CA GLN A 178 3.58 4.92 -10.37
C GLN A 178 3.56 6.15 -9.44
N GLN A 179 2.50 6.99 -9.51
CA GLN A 179 2.32 8.10 -8.56
C GLN A 179 2.10 7.58 -7.13
N VAL A 180 1.34 6.49 -6.96
CA VAL A 180 1.17 5.83 -5.67
C VAL A 180 2.53 5.38 -5.11
N ILE A 181 3.34 4.67 -5.90
CA ILE A 181 4.70 4.25 -5.48
C ILE A 181 5.57 5.45 -5.10
N ARG A 182 5.56 6.50 -5.90
CA ARG A 182 6.33 7.73 -5.60
C ARG A 182 5.87 8.39 -4.29
N THR A 183 4.57 8.35 -3.99
CA THR A 183 4.04 8.90 -2.74
C THR A 183 4.50 8.08 -1.53
N MET A 184 4.62 6.76 -1.67
CA MET A 184 5.19 5.89 -0.64
C MET A 184 6.67 6.22 -0.40
N ASP A 185 7.45 6.41 -1.45
CA ASP A 185 8.86 6.82 -1.34
C ASP A 185 8.99 8.16 -0.60
N ASN A 186 8.17 9.15 -0.97
CA ASN A 186 8.18 10.45 -0.31
C ASN A 186 7.78 10.37 1.17
N ALA A 187 6.85 9.47 1.54
CA ALA A 187 6.51 9.23 2.94
C ALA A 187 7.71 8.67 3.73
N CYS A 188 8.49 7.79 3.12
CA CYS A 188 9.71 7.23 3.71
C CYS A 188 10.83 8.27 3.84
N GLU A 189 11.02 9.14 2.84
CA GLU A 189 11.98 10.25 2.91
C GLU A 189 11.68 11.19 4.07
N ASP A 190 10.42 11.53 4.28
CA ASP A 190 9.98 12.43 5.34
C ASP A 190 10.27 11.90 6.76
N VAL A 191 10.33 10.59 6.95
CA VAL A 191 10.69 9.96 8.24
C VAL A 191 12.15 9.53 8.31
N SER A 192 13.00 9.98 7.38
CA SER A 192 14.43 9.68 7.30
C SER A 192 14.74 8.19 7.19
N ALA A 193 13.89 7.44 6.48
CA ALA A 193 14.09 6.03 6.20
C ALA A 193 15.34 5.79 5.33
N ASP A 194 15.90 4.58 5.41
CA ASP A 194 16.98 4.16 4.53
C ASP A 194 16.46 4.03 3.10
N MET A 195 16.67 5.09 2.32
CA MET A 195 16.21 5.21 0.95
C MET A 195 16.89 4.24 -0.01
N GLU A 196 18.09 3.77 0.30
CA GLU A 196 18.79 2.79 -0.52
C GLU A 196 18.02 1.46 -0.51
N GLN A 197 17.62 1.01 0.67
CA GLN A 197 16.83 -0.22 0.85
C GLN A 197 15.43 -0.14 0.21
N ILE A 198 14.81 1.06 0.18
CA ILE A 198 13.47 1.27 -0.39
C ILE A 198 13.54 1.35 -1.93
N ARG A 199 14.56 2.00 -2.46
CA ARG A 199 14.75 2.17 -3.92
C ARG A 199 15.32 0.92 -4.60
N GLU A 200 15.88 0.00 -3.83
CA GLU A 200 16.35 -1.27 -4.35
C GLU A 200 15.23 -2.04 -5.04
N GLY A 201 15.43 -2.41 -6.31
CA GLY A 201 14.45 -3.13 -7.12
C GLY A 201 13.31 -2.26 -7.68
N ARG A 202 13.40 -0.92 -7.63
CA ARG A 202 12.33 -0.02 -8.12
C ARG A 202 12.04 -0.17 -9.61
N ASP A 203 13.07 -0.29 -10.42
CA ASP A 203 12.90 -0.46 -11.87
C ASP A 203 12.23 -1.80 -12.19
N GLU A 204 12.54 -2.85 -11.42
CA GLU A 204 11.88 -4.14 -11.49
C GLU A 204 10.41 -4.03 -11.08
N LEU A 205 10.10 -3.33 -10.00
CA LEU A 205 8.73 -3.10 -9.54
C LEU A 205 7.90 -2.37 -10.62
N ILE A 206 8.45 -1.33 -11.23
CA ILE A 206 7.77 -0.58 -12.29
C ILE A 206 7.54 -1.47 -13.52
N ARG A 207 8.53 -2.29 -13.91
CA ARG A 207 8.37 -3.28 -14.98
C ARG A 207 7.30 -4.30 -14.61
N GLU A 208 7.36 -4.88 -13.42
CA GLU A 208 6.36 -5.85 -12.95
C GLU A 208 4.95 -5.28 -13.03
N ILE A 209 4.71 -4.03 -12.58
CA ILE A 209 3.42 -3.34 -12.71
C ILE A 209 3.01 -3.18 -14.18
N THR A 210 3.95 -2.80 -15.04
CA THR A 210 3.67 -2.53 -16.45
C THR A 210 3.42 -3.80 -17.26
N ASP A 211 4.05 -4.92 -16.88
CA ASP A 211 3.96 -6.19 -17.61
C ASP A 211 2.68 -6.97 -17.28
N GLN A 212 1.95 -6.60 -16.20
CA GLN A 212 0.70 -7.29 -15.85
C GLN A 212 -0.35 -7.19 -16.97
N LYS A 213 -1.09 -8.28 -17.14
CA LYS A 213 -2.16 -8.38 -18.15
C LYS A 213 -3.41 -7.63 -17.73
N PHE A 214 -3.72 -7.63 -16.44
CA PHE A 214 -4.89 -7.01 -15.85
C PHE A 214 -4.53 -6.05 -14.74
N PHE A 215 -5.34 -5.03 -14.59
CA PHE A 215 -5.17 -3.99 -13.57
C PHE A 215 -5.18 -4.54 -12.14
N GLY A 216 -6.02 -5.54 -11.86
CA GLY A 216 -6.05 -6.20 -10.56
C GLY A 216 -4.70 -6.82 -10.17
N GLU A 217 -4.03 -7.49 -11.12
CA GLU A 217 -2.69 -8.06 -10.91
C GLU A 217 -1.66 -6.97 -10.61
N ALA A 218 -1.73 -5.83 -11.32
CA ALA A 218 -0.87 -4.68 -11.05
C ALA A 218 -1.14 -4.07 -9.66
N CYS A 219 -2.39 -4.02 -9.22
CA CYS A 219 -2.76 -3.58 -7.88
C CYS A 219 -2.24 -4.54 -6.79
N GLU A 220 -2.24 -5.85 -7.03
CA GLU A 220 -1.63 -6.83 -6.10
C GLU A 220 -0.12 -6.60 -5.94
N VAL A 221 0.59 -6.25 -7.03
CA VAL A 221 2.01 -5.88 -6.97
C VAL A 221 2.20 -4.64 -6.09
N VAL A 222 1.38 -3.60 -6.28
CA VAL A 222 1.41 -2.39 -5.45
C VAL A 222 1.11 -2.71 -3.99
N ALA A 223 0.08 -3.53 -3.70
CA ALA A 223 -0.27 -3.93 -2.34
C ALA A 223 0.85 -4.72 -1.65
N ARG A 224 1.53 -5.61 -2.36
CA ARG A 224 2.71 -6.33 -1.85
C ARG A 224 3.86 -5.39 -1.52
N HIS A 225 4.14 -4.42 -2.40
CA HIS A 225 5.14 -3.39 -2.14
C HIS A 225 4.77 -2.51 -0.93
N THR A 226 3.49 -2.14 -0.80
CA THR A 226 2.98 -1.39 0.35
C THR A 226 3.24 -2.11 1.67
N LYS A 227 3.00 -3.42 1.75
CA LYS A 227 3.31 -4.22 2.94
C LYS A 227 4.81 -4.18 3.29
N ARG A 228 5.69 -4.23 2.28
CA ARG A 228 7.14 -4.09 2.48
C ARG A 228 7.48 -2.71 3.06
N VAL A 229 6.92 -1.64 2.49
CA VAL A 229 7.13 -0.26 2.97
C VAL A 229 6.65 -0.10 4.42
N ILE A 230 5.45 -0.59 4.76
CA ILE A 230 4.93 -0.57 6.13
C ILE A 230 5.88 -1.30 7.09
N SER A 231 6.36 -2.49 6.71
CA SER A 231 7.30 -3.27 7.54
C SER A 231 8.60 -2.49 7.82
N ILE A 232 9.15 -1.80 6.81
CA ILE A 232 10.35 -0.96 6.98
C ILE A 232 10.07 0.20 7.93
N LEU A 233 8.97 0.93 7.73
CA LEU A 233 8.58 2.06 8.56
C LEU A 233 8.30 1.65 10.01
N SER A 234 7.63 0.52 10.24
CA SER A 234 7.34 -0.03 11.56
C SER A 234 8.63 -0.43 12.29
N ALA A 235 9.56 -1.11 11.61
CA ALA A 235 10.86 -1.47 12.20
C ALA A 235 11.66 -0.25 12.62
N MET A 236 11.61 0.83 11.84
CA MET A 236 12.29 2.09 12.16
C MET A 236 11.63 2.82 13.33
N ASN A 237 10.30 2.84 13.40
CA ASN A 237 9.56 3.45 14.49
C ASN A 237 9.86 2.73 15.82
N THR A 238 9.87 1.41 15.84
CA THR A 238 10.24 0.59 17.02
C THR A 238 11.66 0.91 17.46
N SER A 239 12.64 0.90 16.55
CA SER A 239 14.04 1.25 16.87
C SER A 239 14.18 2.69 17.38
N SER A 240 13.41 3.65 16.85
CA SER A 240 13.38 5.04 17.31
C SER A 240 12.78 5.15 18.71
N SER A 241 11.66 4.46 18.98
CA SER A 241 10.99 4.45 20.27
C SER A 241 11.87 3.83 21.36
N GLU A 242 12.46 2.66 21.08
CA GLU A 242 13.43 2.02 21.99
C GLU A 242 14.62 2.94 22.29
N ARG A 243 15.18 3.59 21.27
CA ARG A 243 16.29 4.52 21.43
C ARG A 243 15.91 5.73 22.29
N GLN A 244 14.73 6.30 22.05
CA GLN A 244 14.24 7.44 22.84
C GLN A 244 13.96 7.05 24.29
N ALA A 245 13.36 5.90 24.54
CA ALA A 245 13.15 5.37 25.89
C ALA A 245 14.47 5.13 26.61
N ARG A 246 15.47 4.58 25.95
CA ARG A 246 16.83 4.37 26.50
C ARG A 246 17.51 5.68 26.85
N LEU A 247 17.48 6.68 25.95
CA LEU A 247 18.02 8.01 26.22
C LEU A 247 17.30 8.68 27.40
N ALA A 248 15.99 8.46 27.55
CA ALA A 248 15.23 8.96 28.68
C ALA A 248 15.67 8.33 30.00
N ILE A 249 15.85 7.03 30.03
CA ILE A 249 16.37 6.32 31.23
C ILE A 249 17.76 6.85 31.63
N ASP A 250 18.67 6.98 30.66
CA ASP A 250 20.01 7.54 30.89
C ASP A 250 19.93 8.98 31.43
N TYR A 251 19.03 9.80 30.89
CA TYR A 251 18.83 11.16 31.36
C TYR A 251 18.30 11.21 32.78
N ILE A 252 17.33 10.35 33.15
CA ILE A 252 16.82 10.20 34.52
C ILE A 252 17.96 9.81 35.46
N GLN A 253 18.75 8.80 35.11
CA GLN A 253 19.85 8.32 35.92
C GLN A 253 20.94 9.37 36.20
N LYS A 254 21.18 10.27 35.24
CA LYS A 254 22.15 11.37 35.38
C LYS A 254 21.61 12.58 36.14
N ASN A 255 20.30 12.79 36.10
CA ASN A 255 19.67 14.04 36.56
C ASN A 255 18.65 13.84 37.70
N TYR A 256 18.47 12.62 38.23
CA TYR A 256 17.47 12.34 39.27
C TYR A 256 17.55 13.25 40.51
N MET A 257 18.75 13.79 40.81
CA MET A 257 19.00 14.72 41.89
C MET A 257 18.39 16.10 41.67
N VAL A 258 18.01 16.48 40.46
CA VAL A 258 17.42 17.78 40.16
C VAL A 258 15.96 17.79 40.65
N PRO A 259 15.58 18.66 41.62
CA PRO A 259 14.21 18.62 42.17
C PRO A 259 13.12 18.84 41.15
N ASP A 260 13.35 19.75 40.20
CA ASP A 260 12.39 20.18 39.19
C ASP A 260 12.45 19.32 37.91
N LEU A 261 13.10 18.15 37.97
CA LEU A 261 13.10 17.22 36.83
C LEU A 261 11.68 16.75 36.53
N SER A 262 11.19 17.11 35.35
CA SER A 262 9.82 16.93 34.93
C SER A 262 9.71 16.24 33.58
N LEU A 263 8.49 15.80 33.23
CA LEU A 263 8.16 15.27 31.91
C LEU A 263 8.51 16.30 30.80
N ASN A 264 8.24 17.59 31.04
CA ASN A 264 8.54 18.63 30.08
C ASN A 264 10.04 18.80 29.85
N SER A 265 10.87 18.68 30.90
CA SER A 265 12.33 18.79 30.78
C SER A 265 12.91 17.71 29.87
N ILE A 266 12.42 16.47 30.02
CA ILE A 266 12.92 15.35 29.21
C ILE A 266 12.39 15.42 27.77
N CYS A 267 11.14 15.84 27.58
CA CYS A 267 10.58 16.04 26.24
C CYS A 267 11.32 17.14 25.47
N SER A 268 11.70 18.22 26.14
CA SER A 268 12.54 19.27 25.55
C SER A 268 13.94 18.75 25.20
N TYR A 269 14.53 17.93 26.05
CA TYR A 269 15.84 17.31 25.78
C TYR A 269 15.81 16.38 24.58
N LEU A 270 14.75 15.57 24.44
CA LEU A 270 14.57 14.62 23.34
C LEU A 270 13.96 15.26 22.08
N ASN A 271 13.53 16.52 22.16
CA ASN A 271 12.85 17.27 21.10
C ASN A 271 11.58 16.55 20.58
N ILE A 272 10.75 16.06 21.51
CA ILE A 272 9.48 15.36 21.20
C ILE A 272 8.33 15.90 22.06
N SER A 273 7.09 15.63 21.63
CA SER A 273 5.91 16.02 22.39
C SER A 273 5.71 15.16 23.64
N THR A 274 5.08 15.73 24.67
CA THR A 274 4.79 15.02 25.93
C THR A 274 3.82 13.87 25.75
N SER A 275 2.87 14.00 24.83
CA SER A 275 1.90 12.94 24.51
C SER A 275 2.60 11.75 23.88
N TYR A 276 3.39 11.97 22.83
CA TYR A 276 4.15 10.93 22.16
C TYR A 276 5.13 10.24 23.11
N PHE A 277 5.92 11.02 23.88
CA PHE A 277 6.85 10.45 24.86
C PHE A 277 6.16 9.57 25.89
N SER A 278 5.03 10.02 26.46
CA SER A 278 4.33 9.25 27.49
C SER A 278 3.87 7.88 26.98
N THR A 279 3.43 7.82 25.72
CA THR A 279 3.01 6.57 25.08
C THR A 279 4.19 5.63 24.90
N ILE A 280 5.22 6.06 24.13
CA ILE A 280 6.37 5.22 23.83
C ILE A 280 7.14 4.78 25.08
N PHE A 281 7.33 5.70 26.04
CA PHE A 281 8.09 5.40 27.25
C PHE A 281 7.39 4.32 28.11
N LYS A 282 6.06 4.39 28.21
CA LYS A 282 5.28 3.38 28.93
C LYS A 282 5.22 2.04 28.18
N GLU A 283 5.13 2.07 26.86
CA GLU A 283 5.17 0.86 26.02
C GLU A 283 6.51 0.14 26.15
N GLU A 284 7.63 0.88 26.10
CA GLU A 284 8.97 0.31 26.12
C GLU A 284 9.45 -0.10 27.53
N THR A 285 9.05 0.63 28.58
CA THR A 285 9.54 0.41 29.94
C THR A 285 8.53 -0.29 30.87
N GLY A 286 7.26 -0.33 30.50
CA GLY A 286 6.15 -0.79 31.33
C GLY A 286 5.72 0.20 32.42
N GLU A 287 6.46 1.31 32.62
CA GLU A 287 6.27 2.29 33.70
C GLU A 287 6.13 3.70 33.11
N THR A 288 5.48 4.59 33.84
CA THR A 288 5.46 6.01 33.50
C THR A 288 6.79 6.69 33.88
N PHE A 289 7.11 7.83 33.26
CA PHE A 289 8.27 8.64 33.61
C PHE A 289 8.37 8.94 35.12
N THR A 290 7.25 9.30 35.73
CA THR A 290 7.19 9.63 37.17
C THR A 290 7.50 8.40 38.03
N GLU A 291 7.01 7.23 37.67
CA GLU A 291 7.27 5.98 38.38
C GLU A 291 8.76 5.62 38.30
N VAL A 292 9.36 5.68 37.12
CA VAL A 292 10.80 5.41 36.94
C VAL A 292 11.66 6.41 37.72
N LEU A 293 11.33 7.72 37.68
CA LEU A 293 12.06 8.74 38.42
C LEU A 293 11.98 8.51 39.90
N ILE A 294 10.79 8.24 40.45
CA ILE A 294 10.62 7.96 41.90
C ILE A 294 11.39 6.69 42.30
N ARG A 295 11.29 5.63 41.50
CA ARG A 295 12.03 4.37 41.75
C ARG A 295 13.53 4.62 41.78
N THR A 296 14.08 5.33 40.82
CA THR A 296 15.50 5.68 40.75
C THR A 296 15.94 6.47 41.99
N ARG A 297 15.18 7.49 42.40
CA ARG A 297 15.45 8.25 43.63
C ARG A 297 15.41 7.40 44.90
N MET A 298 14.46 6.46 44.98
CA MET A 298 14.34 5.56 46.15
C MET A 298 15.49 4.54 46.23
N GLU A 299 15.94 4.01 45.10
CA GLU A 299 17.11 3.13 45.06
C GLU A 299 18.36 3.86 45.57
N LYS A 300 18.58 5.09 45.12
CA LYS A 300 19.69 5.91 45.61
C LYS A 300 19.54 6.33 47.08
N ALA A 301 18.31 6.55 47.52
CA ALA A 301 18.06 6.78 48.96
C ALA A 301 18.38 5.57 49.84
N LYS A 302 18.07 4.36 49.40
CA LYS A 302 18.45 3.13 50.08
C LYS A 302 19.97 3.02 50.24
N GLU A 303 20.71 3.24 49.15
CA GLU A 303 22.18 3.23 49.15
C GLU A 303 22.76 4.22 50.19
N LEU A 304 22.20 5.45 50.24
CA LEU A 304 22.64 6.48 51.20
C LEU A 304 22.27 6.12 52.65
N LEU A 305 21.07 5.56 52.88
CA LEU A 305 20.64 5.12 54.21
C LEU A 305 21.47 3.98 54.75
N GLU A 306 21.96 3.10 53.92
CA GLU A 306 22.80 1.95 54.29
C GLU A 306 24.25 2.39 54.57
N ASN A 307 24.81 3.28 53.72
CA ASN A 307 26.24 3.55 53.72
C ASN A 307 26.65 4.87 54.40
N THR A 308 25.69 5.68 54.88
CA THR A 308 26.00 7.00 55.45
C THR A 308 25.23 7.25 56.76
N THR A 309 25.68 8.17 57.57
CA THR A 309 25.00 8.64 58.81
C THR A 309 24.16 9.90 58.56
N MET A 310 23.87 10.25 57.32
CA MET A 310 23.10 11.43 56.94
C MET A 310 21.69 11.39 57.54
N LYS A 311 21.15 12.58 57.84
CA LYS A 311 19.77 12.70 58.30
C LYS A 311 18.79 12.53 57.13
N ASN A 312 17.56 12.08 57.41
CA ASN A 312 16.55 11.80 56.39
C ASN A 312 16.26 13.01 55.50
N TYR A 313 16.28 14.24 56.01
CA TYR A 313 16.06 15.42 55.22
C TYR A 313 17.22 15.74 54.25
N GLU A 314 18.48 15.45 54.70
CA GLU A 314 19.68 15.58 53.85
C GLU A 314 19.67 14.56 52.71
N ILE A 315 19.21 13.36 53.00
CA ILE A 315 19.04 12.28 51.97
C ILE A 315 17.93 12.68 50.99
N ALA A 316 16.79 13.17 51.49
CA ALA A 316 15.68 13.61 50.64
C ALA A 316 16.15 14.67 49.63
N GLU A 317 16.84 15.70 50.08
CA GLU A 317 17.41 16.78 49.25
C GLU A 317 18.41 16.21 48.23
N LYS A 318 19.31 15.33 48.69
CA LYS A 318 20.37 14.74 47.85
C LYS A 318 19.86 13.84 46.75
N VAL A 319 18.68 13.20 46.94
CA VAL A 319 18.04 12.42 45.89
C VAL A 319 16.96 13.15 45.10
N GLY A 320 16.86 14.47 45.29
CA GLY A 320 16.03 15.35 44.45
C GLY A 320 14.59 15.53 44.94
N PHE A 321 14.28 15.30 46.21
CA PHE A 321 13.01 15.66 46.81
C PHE A 321 13.08 17.04 47.44
N SER A 322 12.23 17.93 46.99
CA SER A 322 12.07 19.27 47.58
C SER A 322 11.35 19.25 48.93
N ASP A 323 10.51 18.24 49.16
CA ASP A 323 9.79 18.05 50.44
C ASP A 323 10.21 16.72 51.14
N PRO A 324 10.89 16.80 52.28
CA PRO A 324 11.29 15.63 53.09
C PRO A 324 10.09 14.81 53.60
N HIS A 325 8.93 15.45 53.77
CA HIS A 325 7.74 14.73 54.21
C HIS A 325 7.21 13.84 53.09
N TYR A 326 7.11 14.35 51.89
CA TYR A 326 6.73 13.59 50.71
C TYR A 326 7.73 12.46 50.39
N PHE A 327 9.03 12.70 50.59
CA PHE A 327 10.06 11.64 50.55
C PHE A 327 9.75 10.49 51.49
N GLY A 328 9.47 10.80 52.77
CA GLY A 328 9.19 9.78 53.79
C GLY A 328 7.96 8.92 53.43
N ILE A 329 6.90 9.54 52.93
CA ILE A 329 5.67 8.86 52.48
C ILE A 329 5.98 7.93 51.29
N SER A 330 6.68 8.45 50.28
CA SER A 330 7.03 7.72 49.05
C SER A 330 7.96 6.55 49.38
N PHE A 331 8.93 6.75 50.27
CA PHE A 331 9.86 5.71 50.69
C PHE A 331 9.13 4.57 51.41
N LYS A 332 8.23 4.92 52.35
CA LYS A 332 7.43 3.91 53.07
C LYS A 332 6.49 3.14 52.13
N LYS A 333 5.89 3.83 51.16
CA LYS A 333 5.01 3.20 50.15
C LYS A 333 5.77 2.17 49.32
N MET A 334 7.03 2.45 48.94
CA MET A 334 7.84 1.56 48.12
C MET A 334 8.53 0.43 48.89
N THR A 335 8.94 0.67 50.11
CA THR A 335 9.79 -0.28 50.88
C THR A 335 9.07 -0.98 52.01
N GLY A 336 7.90 -0.50 52.44
CA GLY A 336 7.17 -0.93 53.61
C GLY A 336 7.68 -0.32 54.93
N TYR A 337 8.85 0.33 54.94
CA TYR A 337 9.50 0.91 56.10
C TYR A 337 9.66 2.43 55.95
N THR A 338 9.65 3.14 57.09
CA THR A 338 10.13 4.53 57.09
C THR A 338 11.64 4.58 56.83
N PRO A 339 12.21 5.68 56.32
CA PRO A 339 13.67 5.78 56.13
C PRO A 339 14.49 5.45 57.41
N THR A 340 14.01 5.90 58.56
CA THR A 340 14.68 5.62 59.87
C THR A 340 14.61 4.13 60.26
N GLU A 341 13.47 3.49 60.08
CA GLU A 341 13.30 2.05 60.34
C GLU A 341 14.18 1.23 59.38
N TYR A 342 14.20 1.58 58.11
CA TYR A 342 15.00 0.94 57.07
C TYR A 342 16.51 1.02 57.42
N ALA A 343 17.01 2.23 57.73
CA ALA A 343 18.40 2.42 58.10
C ALA A 343 18.81 1.62 59.36
N ARG A 344 17.92 1.53 60.35
CA ARG A 344 18.17 0.75 61.56
C ARG A 344 18.25 -0.75 61.32
N GLU A 345 17.42 -1.25 60.40
CA GLU A 345 17.36 -2.68 60.09
C GLU A 345 18.54 -3.13 59.21
N LYS A 346 18.96 -2.31 58.28
CA LYS A 346 20.04 -2.62 57.30
C LYS A 346 21.46 -2.38 57.86
N ARG A 347 21.62 -1.56 58.89
CA ARG A 347 22.92 -1.32 59.55
C ARG A 347 23.20 -2.28 60.74
N ARG A 348 22.26 -3.19 61.05
CA ARG A 348 22.47 -4.28 62.00
C ARG A 348 23.18 -5.44 61.33
#